data_9d933d08bca1591fb60a4e2ff4cf1757
#
_entry.id   9d933d08bca1591fb60a4e2ff4cf1757
#
_cell.length_a   1.000
_cell.length_b   1.000
_cell.length_c   1.000
_cell.angle_alpha   90.00
_cell.angle_beta   90.00
_cell.angle_gamma   90.00
#
_symmetry.space_group_name_H-M   'P 1'
#
loop_
_entity.id
_entity.type
_entity.pdbx_description
1 polymer ?
#
loop_
_entity_poly.entity_id
_entity_poly.type
_entity_poly.pdbx_seq_one_letter_code
_entity_poly.pdbx_strand_id
1 'polypeptide(L)'
;VCYTECISIADKFSIKEILIMCGIVGYIGNKNAASVLIDGLRRLEYRGYDSAGLAVLEDGNIIIRKTKGKVQQLASIVDENPPTGTIGIAHTRWATHGEPNEINAHPHLDCTGDIAIVHNGIIENFSALKKYLEDRGHVFKSDTDTEVIAHLIEDDYNGSLLETLSLSLAKVEGTYGLAIVSKKEPDKIFAARRGSPLLIGKGKDEFFIASDVAAILRYTNEIIYLEDGETAELTSGDFHVRSEGNVRVLKKIQQVTWNIAMIEKDGYEHFMLKEIHEQNSSLLNALRGRLNYEEGTARLDGLLKFIENIKNAKRIIITACGTSWHSALIGEYLLEELAGIPVEVEYASEFRYRSPIIREGDIVFLISQSGETADTLGALREAKRKGAIVLGICNVVGSTIARESDAGVYIHAGPEIGVASTKAFTSQVMVLTMIALMMGRMRNLPLERGRAIVEALREIPSLVAEVLKKDKAIREIAHQIASHNNALYLGRGYNFPVALEGALKLKEISYVHAEGYPAAEMKHGPIALIDQHMPVIVIATKDAVYEKITSNIQEIKARKGIIVSVVNSGDSKIKELSDTCFEVPSTLTFLSPIVNVIPLQLLAYHVAVKRGCNVDQPRNLAKSVTVE
;
A
#
# COMPACT_ATOMS: atom_id res chain seq x y z
N VAL A 1 -19.18 51.31 3.79
CA VAL A 1 -17.92 51.31 3.01
C VAL A 1 -16.90 50.54 3.82
N CYS A 2 -16.68 49.31 3.57
CA CYS A 2 -15.63 48.36 3.98
C CYS A 2 -16.21 46.93 4.12
N TYR A 3 -16.73 46.39 3.02
CA TYR A 3 -17.12 44.95 2.99
C TYR A 3 -16.99 44.34 1.58
N THR A 4 -16.04 44.79 0.77
CA THR A 4 -15.91 44.34 -0.62
C THR A 4 -14.49 44.03 -1.08
N GLU A 5 -13.52 43.84 -0.18
CA GLU A 5 -12.14 43.49 -0.57
C GLU A 5 -11.55 42.22 0.10
N CYS A 6 -12.37 41.37 0.72
CA CYS A 6 -11.89 40.09 1.32
C CYS A 6 -12.31 38.82 0.55
N ILE A 7 -12.79 38.92 -0.71
CA ILE A 7 -13.21 37.75 -1.52
C ILE A 7 -12.26 37.47 -2.70
N SER A 8 -11.06 38.00 -2.67
CA SER A 8 -10.10 37.81 -3.79
C SER A 8 -8.82 37.00 -3.44
N ILE A 9 -8.73 36.41 -2.26
CA ILE A 9 -7.55 35.59 -1.86
C ILE A 9 -7.91 34.10 -1.63
N ALA A 10 -9.17 33.72 -1.66
CA ALA A 10 -9.61 32.33 -1.43
C ALA A 10 -9.58 31.41 -2.68
N ASP A 11 -9.33 31.95 -3.88
CA ASP A 11 -9.39 31.16 -5.13
C ASP A 11 -8.00 30.74 -5.69
N LYS A 12 -6.95 30.74 -4.87
CA LYS A 12 -5.61 30.27 -5.28
C LYS A 12 -4.98 29.19 -4.41
N PHE A 13 -5.74 28.48 -3.59
CA PHE A 13 -5.27 27.21 -3.05
C PHE A 13 -5.98 26.07 -3.78
N SER A 14 -5.38 25.73 -4.92
CA SER A 14 -5.65 24.50 -5.67
C SER A 14 -5.62 23.29 -4.75
N ILE A 15 -6.65 22.46 -4.86
CA ILE A 15 -6.79 21.12 -4.33
C ILE A 15 -5.43 20.40 -4.48
N LYS A 16 -4.78 20.05 -3.36
CA LYS A 16 -3.56 19.24 -3.37
C LYS A 16 -3.94 17.87 -3.94
N GLU A 17 -3.41 17.58 -5.10
CA GLU A 17 -3.55 16.31 -5.80
C GLU A 17 -2.96 15.18 -4.95
N ILE A 18 -3.75 14.13 -4.74
CA ILE A 18 -3.32 12.88 -4.12
C ILE A 18 -2.37 12.20 -5.10
N LEU A 19 -1.11 12.11 -4.73
CA LEU A 19 -0.04 11.54 -5.55
C LEU A 19 -0.08 10.02 -5.55
N ILE A 20 -0.27 9.44 -6.72
CA ILE A 20 -0.33 8.00 -7.01
C ILE A 20 0.98 7.56 -7.67
N MET A 21 1.48 6.34 -7.38
CA MET A 21 2.81 5.90 -7.79
C MET A 21 2.94 5.55 -9.26
N CYS A 22 3.99 6.08 -9.88
CA CYS A 22 4.55 5.68 -11.16
C CYS A 22 5.30 4.34 -11.07
N GLY A 23 5.50 3.64 -12.21
CA GLY A 23 6.26 2.41 -12.30
C GLY A 23 7.53 2.58 -13.13
N ILE A 24 8.69 2.20 -12.58
CA ILE A 24 9.98 2.17 -13.29
C ILE A 24 10.37 0.74 -13.58
N VAL A 25 10.83 0.50 -14.82
CA VAL A 25 11.52 -0.72 -15.24
C VAL A 25 12.76 -0.35 -16.05
N GLY A 26 13.91 -0.91 -15.73
CA GLY A 26 15.14 -0.83 -16.51
C GLY A 26 15.66 -2.24 -16.81
N TYR A 27 16.32 -2.42 -17.93
CA TYR A 27 16.89 -3.70 -18.35
C TYR A 27 18.22 -3.53 -19.07
N ILE A 28 19.17 -4.36 -18.70
CA ILE A 28 20.43 -4.56 -19.40
C ILE A 28 20.77 -6.05 -19.43
N GLY A 29 21.02 -6.61 -20.64
CA GLY A 29 21.31 -8.04 -20.76
C GLY A 29 21.34 -8.49 -22.21
N ASN A 30 20.92 -9.74 -22.47
CA ASN A 30 21.00 -10.39 -23.77
C ASN A 30 19.65 -10.50 -24.50
N LYS A 31 18.54 -10.10 -23.86
CA LYS A 31 17.20 -10.16 -24.45
C LYS A 31 16.84 -8.83 -25.10
N ASN A 32 15.82 -8.83 -25.96
CA ASN A 32 15.23 -7.59 -26.45
C ASN A 32 14.69 -6.76 -25.29
N ALA A 33 15.23 -5.56 -25.08
CA ALA A 33 14.89 -4.71 -23.97
C ALA A 33 13.42 -4.29 -24.01
N ALA A 34 12.88 -3.93 -25.18
CA ALA A 34 11.49 -3.47 -25.29
C ALA A 34 10.49 -4.53 -24.80
N SER A 35 10.72 -5.81 -25.11
CA SER A 35 9.85 -6.90 -24.66
C SER A 35 9.88 -7.08 -23.13
N VAL A 36 11.07 -7.00 -22.52
CA VAL A 36 11.24 -7.09 -21.07
C VAL A 36 10.60 -5.90 -20.37
N LEU A 37 10.81 -4.70 -20.90
CA LEU A 37 10.27 -3.45 -20.36
C LEU A 37 8.74 -3.43 -20.39
N ILE A 38 8.12 -3.82 -21.51
CA ILE A 38 6.66 -3.89 -21.64
C ILE A 38 6.06 -4.93 -20.68
N ASP A 39 6.68 -6.14 -20.56
CA ASP A 39 6.22 -7.15 -19.59
C ASP A 39 6.29 -6.62 -18.15
N GLY A 40 7.38 -5.95 -17.79
CA GLY A 40 7.54 -5.32 -16.47
C GLY A 40 6.53 -4.20 -16.22
N LEU A 41 6.29 -3.30 -17.18
CA LEU A 41 5.29 -2.24 -17.04
C LEU A 41 3.86 -2.78 -16.89
N ARG A 42 3.48 -3.84 -17.65
CA ARG A 42 2.17 -4.50 -17.49
C ARG A 42 1.95 -4.99 -16.06
N ARG A 43 3.01 -5.44 -15.39
CA ARG A 43 2.98 -5.89 -14.01
C ARG A 43 2.94 -4.76 -13.00
N LEU A 44 3.24 -3.52 -13.40
CA LEU A 44 3.18 -2.32 -12.58
C LEU A 44 1.91 -1.50 -12.80
N GLU A 45 1.07 -1.83 -13.79
CA GLU A 45 -0.16 -1.08 -14.09
C GLU A 45 -1.11 -0.95 -12.88
N TYR A 46 -1.06 -1.91 -11.93
CA TYR A 46 -1.86 -1.84 -10.70
C TYR A 46 -1.52 -0.63 -9.81
N ARG A 47 -0.34 -0.02 -10.01
CA ARG A 47 0.10 1.15 -9.25
C ARG A 47 -0.53 2.46 -9.73
N GLY A 48 -1.18 2.46 -10.89
CA GLY A 48 -1.76 3.62 -11.53
C GLY A 48 -0.99 4.04 -12.78
N TYR A 49 -1.69 4.65 -13.75
CA TYR A 49 -1.10 5.18 -14.98
C TYR A 49 -2.05 6.19 -15.64
N ASP A 50 -1.48 7.19 -16.29
CA ASP A 50 -2.17 8.08 -17.24
C ASP A 50 -1.41 8.18 -18.56
N SER A 51 -0.14 7.79 -18.53
CA SER A 51 0.72 7.71 -19.70
C SER A 51 1.81 6.66 -19.47
N ALA A 52 2.41 6.18 -20.56
CA ALA A 52 3.50 5.22 -20.53
C ALA A 52 4.52 5.51 -21.63
N GLY A 53 5.77 5.08 -21.41
CA GLY A 53 6.79 5.18 -22.44
C GLY A 53 8.05 4.39 -22.10
N LEU A 54 8.89 4.23 -23.11
CA LEU A 54 10.18 3.56 -23.01
C LEU A 54 11.26 4.27 -23.86
N ALA A 55 12.50 4.07 -23.45
CA ALA A 55 13.70 4.41 -24.22
C ALA A 55 14.59 3.16 -24.34
N VAL A 56 15.03 2.85 -25.53
CA VAL A 56 15.93 1.72 -25.82
C VAL A 56 17.16 2.24 -26.56
N LEU A 57 18.35 1.80 -26.14
CA LEU A 57 19.61 2.06 -26.84
C LEU A 57 19.74 1.04 -27.98
N GLU A 58 19.81 1.55 -29.20
CA GLU A 58 19.93 0.77 -30.45
C GLU A 58 20.88 1.48 -31.41
N ASP A 59 21.91 0.81 -31.85
CA ASP A 59 22.91 1.31 -32.81
C ASP A 59 23.46 2.72 -32.47
N GLY A 60 23.74 2.95 -31.19
CA GLY A 60 24.26 4.22 -30.69
C GLY A 60 23.23 5.35 -30.60
N ASN A 61 21.94 5.06 -30.82
CA ASN A 61 20.84 6.01 -30.67
C ASN A 61 19.88 5.62 -29.55
N ILE A 62 19.16 6.60 -29.00
CA ILE A 62 18.06 6.38 -28.05
C ILE A 62 16.75 6.40 -28.82
N ILE A 63 16.09 5.26 -28.90
CA ILE A 63 14.77 5.10 -29.54
C ILE A 63 13.71 5.26 -28.48
N ILE A 64 12.85 6.28 -28.62
CA ILE A 64 11.76 6.58 -27.66
C ILE A 64 10.41 6.20 -28.26
N ARG A 65 9.54 5.61 -27.43
CA ARG A 65 8.12 5.40 -27.69
C ARG A 65 7.33 5.88 -26.46
N LYS A 66 6.37 6.75 -26.67
CA LYS A 66 5.53 7.34 -25.59
C LYS A 66 4.08 7.39 -26.04
N THR A 67 3.16 7.25 -25.08
CA THR A 67 1.73 7.38 -25.32
C THR A 67 0.99 7.83 -24.07
N LYS A 68 -0.12 8.52 -24.29
CA LYS A 68 -1.12 8.72 -23.25
C LYS A 68 -1.93 7.43 -23.07
N GLY A 69 -2.23 7.03 -21.83
CA GLY A 69 -3.12 5.90 -21.50
C GLY A 69 -2.36 4.64 -21.10
N LYS A 70 -2.93 3.46 -21.41
CA LYS A 70 -2.51 2.15 -20.90
C LYS A 70 -1.22 1.63 -21.55
N VAL A 71 -0.49 0.78 -20.82
CA VAL A 71 0.68 0.05 -21.33
C VAL A 71 0.34 -0.76 -22.59
N GLN A 72 -0.91 -1.22 -22.73
CA GLN A 72 -1.34 -1.90 -23.96
C GLN A 72 -1.23 -1.01 -25.20
N GLN A 73 -1.48 0.31 -25.09
CA GLN A 73 -1.33 1.26 -26.20
C GLN A 73 0.14 1.44 -26.55
N LEU A 74 1.01 1.55 -25.54
CA LEU A 74 2.46 1.58 -25.74
C LEU A 74 2.95 0.30 -26.42
N ALA A 75 2.47 -0.87 -25.98
CA ALA A 75 2.81 -2.15 -26.56
C ALA A 75 2.43 -2.21 -28.07
N SER A 76 1.23 -1.72 -28.45
CA SER A 76 0.82 -1.67 -29.85
C SER A 76 1.75 -0.80 -30.70
N ILE A 77 2.17 0.38 -30.18
CA ILE A 77 3.13 1.26 -30.88
C ILE A 77 4.51 0.58 -31.03
N VAL A 78 4.94 -0.15 -29.99
CA VAL A 78 6.21 -0.89 -30.00
C VAL A 78 6.14 -2.07 -30.99
N ASP A 79 5.01 -2.79 -31.06
CA ASP A 79 4.81 -3.93 -31.95
C ASP A 79 4.81 -3.52 -33.45
N GLU A 80 4.36 -2.29 -33.78
CA GLU A 80 4.41 -1.73 -35.13
C GLU A 80 5.83 -1.45 -35.62
N ASN A 81 6.73 -1.03 -34.73
CA ASN A 81 8.13 -0.75 -35.02
C ASN A 81 9.01 -1.07 -33.79
N PRO A 82 9.33 -2.36 -33.57
CA PRO A 82 9.98 -2.83 -32.37
C PRO A 82 11.47 -2.43 -32.33
N PRO A 83 11.91 -1.73 -31.26
CA PRO A 83 13.34 -1.54 -31.03
C PRO A 83 14.05 -2.87 -30.79
N THR A 84 15.27 -3.03 -31.34
CA THR A 84 16.05 -4.28 -31.27
C THR A 84 17.11 -4.27 -30.17
N GLY A 85 17.35 -3.13 -29.52
CA GLY A 85 18.38 -2.97 -28.50
C GLY A 85 18.15 -3.83 -27.27
N THR A 86 19.24 -4.07 -26.53
CA THR A 86 19.28 -4.92 -25.34
C THR A 86 19.39 -4.14 -24.03
N ILE A 87 19.40 -2.81 -24.09
CA ILE A 87 19.48 -1.90 -22.95
C ILE A 87 18.36 -0.87 -23.07
N GLY A 88 17.63 -0.64 -21.98
CA GLY A 88 16.59 0.37 -21.99
C GLY A 88 15.94 0.60 -20.63
N ILE A 89 15.11 1.65 -20.59
CA ILE A 89 14.31 2.08 -19.44
C ILE A 89 12.87 2.32 -19.86
N ALA A 90 11.94 2.14 -18.96
CA ALA A 90 10.52 2.37 -19.22
C ALA A 90 9.79 2.84 -17.96
N HIS A 91 8.65 3.47 -18.20
CA HIS A 91 7.90 4.13 -17.14
C HIS A 91 6.39 4.09 -17.40
N THR A 92 5.61 3.88 -16.34
CA THR A 92 4.20 4.25 -16.29
C THR A 92 4.08 5.49 -15.40
N ARG A 93 3.52 6.57 -15.96
CA ARG A 93 3.39 7.84 -15.25
C ARG A 93 1.98 8.02 -14.72
N TRP A 94 1.89 8.60 -13.54
CA TRP A 94 0.72 9.30 -13.04
C TRP A 94 1.10 10.77 -12.85
N ALA A 95 0.34 11.66 -13.50
CA ALA A 95 0.70 13.08 -13.57
C ALA A 95 0.67 13.75 -12.19
N THR A 96 1.80 14.31 -11.78
CA THR A 96 1.96 15.21 -10.64
C THR A 96 2.18 16.66 -11.09
N HIS A 97 2.92 16.83 -12.21
CA HIS A 97 3.22 18.10 -12.85
C HIS A 97 2.98 17.97 -14.36
N GLY A 98 2.21 18.89 -14.94
CA GLY A 98 1.84 18.88 -16.35
C GLY A 98 0.74 17.87 -16.71
N GLU A 99 -0.11 18.22 -17.69
CA GLU A 99 -1.23 17.37 -18.14
C GLU A 99 -0.76 16.02 -18.69
N PRO A 100 -1.60 14.94 -18.56
CA PRO A 100 -1.32 13.66 -19.19
C PRO A 100 -1.36 13.76 -20.72
N ASN A 101 -0.20 13.81 -21.34
CA ASN A 101 0.00 13.84 -22.79
C ASN A 101 1.34 13.18 -23.15
N GLU A 102 1.65 13.03 -24.43
CA GLU A 102 2.90 12.39 -24.89
C GLU A 102 4.14 13.23 -24.55
N ILE A 103 4.03 14.56 -24.51
CA ILE A 103 5.16 15.45 -24.20
C ILE A 103 5.60 15.24 -22.77
N ASN A 104 4.62 15.20 -21.85
CA ASN A 104 4.84 15.05 -20.41
C ASN A 104 5.03 13.59 -19.96
N ALA A 105 4.79 12.60 -20.84
CA ALA A 105 5.11 11.19 -20.57
C ALA A 105 6.62 10.97 -20.48
N HIS A 106 7.07 10.10 -19.57
CA HIS A 106 8.46 9.67 -19.50
C HIS A 106 8.78 8.61 -20.58
N PRO A 107 10.04 8.46 -21.01
CA PRO A 107 11.26 9.16 -20.57
C PRO A 107 11.39 10.60 -21.08
N HIS A 108 12.18 11.42 -20.35
CA HIS A 108 12.61 12.75 -20.79
C HIS A 108 14.07 12.72 -21.28
N LEU A 109 14.38 13.61 -22.22
CA LEU A 109 15.72 13.76 -22.78
C LEU A 109 16.35 15.07 -22.30
N ASP A 110 17.69 15.11 -22.33
CA ASP A 110 18.49 16.32 -22.31
C ASP A 110 18.35 17.13 -23.62
N CYS A 111 19.00 18.29 -23.74
CA CYS A 111 18.97 19.12 -24.96
C CYS A 111 19.53 18.40 -26.17
N THR A 112 20.59 17.61 -26.00
CA THR A 112 21.30 16.92 -27.08
C THR A 112 20.62 15.63 -27.49
N GLY A 113 19.73 15.08 -26.67
CA GLY A 113 19.11 13.77 -26.87
C GLY A 113 20.09 12.61 -26.63
N ASP A 114 21.12 12.83 -25.83
CA ASP A 114 22.12 11.83 -25.48
C ASP A 114 21.85 11.11 -24.16
N ILE A 115 21.00 11.69 -23.31
CA ILE A 115 20.63 11.16 -22.00
C ILE A 115 19.11 11.02 -21.94
N ALA A 116 18.60 9.84 -21.58
CA ALA A 116 17.19 9.59 -21.31
C ALA A 116 16.99 9.18 -19.85
N ILE A 117 15.97 9.75 -19.21
CA ILE A 117 15.68 9.54 -17.79
C ILE A 117 14.20 9.22 -17.54
N VAL A 118 13.97 8.32 -16.60
CA VAL A 118 12.65 8.09 -15.98
C VAL A 118 12.73 8.35 -14.49
N HIS A 119 11.66 8.87 -13.90
CA HIS A 119 11.65 9.37 -12.53
C HIS A 119 10.34 9.06 -11.81
N ASN A 120 10.45 8.56 -10.60
CA ASN A 120 9.39 8.48 -9.59
C ASN A 120 9.75 9.44 -8.44
N GLY A 121 8.88 10.34 -8.10
CA GLY A 121 9.10 11.29 -7.01
C GLY A 121 8.67 12.72 -7.37
N ILE A 122 9.16 13.69 -6.60
CA ILE A 122 8.90 15.11 -6.81
C ILE A 122 10.20 15.87 -6.54
N ILE A 123 10.56 16.77 -7.45
CA ILE A 123 11.68 17.70 -7.30
C ILE A 123 11.13 19.03 -6.80
N GLU A 124 11.27 19.26 -5.50
CA GLU A 124 10.65 20.42 -4.82
C GLU A 124 11.24 21.76 -5.28
N ASN A 125 12.55 21.79 -5.57
CA ASN A 125 13.23 22.99 -6.05
C ASN A 125 13.33 23.09 -7.59
N PHE A 126 12.47 22.34 -8.35
CA PHE A 126 12.56 22.27 -9.81
C PHE A 126 12.47 23.64 -10.49
N SER A 127 11.63 24.57 -9.99
CA SER A 127 11.47 25.89 -10.58
C SER A 127 12.75 26.72 -10.51
N ALA A 128 13.51 26.62 -9.42
CA ALA A 128 14.79 27.30 -9.27
C ALA A 128 15.85 26.68 -10.17
N LEU A 129 15.91 25.34 -10.24
CA LEU A 129 16.83 24.62 -11.11
C LEU A 129 16.52 24.87 -12.59
N LYS A 130 15.23 24.88 -12.97
CA LYS A 130 14.81 25.18 -14.34
C LYS A 130 15.28 26.55 -14.78
N LYS A 131 15.05 27.58 -13.96
CA LYS A 131 15.52 28.93 -14.25
C LYS A 131 17.06 29.01 -14.38
N TYR A 132 17.79 28.37 -13.47
CA TYR A 132 19.24 28.27 -13.53
C TYR A 132 19.73 27.67 -14.85
N LEU A 133 19.09 26.61 -15.34
CA LEU A 133 19.45 25.93 -16.57
C LEU A 133 19.02 26.73 -17.82
N GLU A 134 17.85 27.38 -17.81
CA GLU A 134 17.40 28.27 -18.88
C GLU A 134 18.37 29.45 -19.06
N ASP A 135 18.87 30.04 -17.97
CA ASP A 135 19.87 31.10 -18.00
C ASP A 135 21.23 30.64 -18.61
N ARG A 136 21.45 29.30 -18.66
CA ARG A 136 22.63 28.66 -19.29
C ARG A 136 22.35 28.12 -20.70
N GLY A 137 21.16 28.38 -21.22
CA GLY A 137 20.79 28.08 -22.61
C GLY A 137 20.08 26.73 -22.81
N HIS A 138 19.71 26.02 -21.73
CA HIS A 138 18.91 24.78 -21.85
C HIS A 138 17.47 25.09 -22.27
N VAL A 139 16.90 24.24 -23.13
CA VAL A 139 15.54 24.39 -23.67
C VAL A 139 14.67 23.24 -23.20
N PHE A 140 13.68 23.55 -22.38
CA PHE A 140 12.72 22.61 -21.84
C PHE A 140 11.55 22.36 -22.81
N LYS A 141 11.14 21.09 -22.94
CA LYS A 141 10.07 20.66 -23.83
C LYS A 141 8.80 20.26 -23.07
N SER A 142 8.92 19.86 -21.81
CA SER A 142 7.81 19.40 -20.99
C SER A 142 7.52 20.34 -19.81
N ASP A 143 6.36 20.14 -19.19
CA ASP A 143 5.95 20.82 -17.97
C ASP A 143 6.33 20.03 -16.71
N THR A 144 7.08 18.92 -16.85
CA THR A 144 7.40 18.05 -15.72
C THR A 144 8.59 18.56 -14.93
N ASP A 145 8.63 18.25 -13.65
CA ASP A 145 9.77 18.47 -12.77
C ASP A 145 10.96 17.54 -13.11
N THR A 146 10.71 16.45 -13.80
CA THR A 146 11.72 15.43 -14.15
C THR A 146 12.74 15.92 -15.18
N GLU A 147 12.32 16.68 -16.18
CA GLU A 147 13.19 17.13 -17.28
C GLU A 147 14.38 17.94 -16.75
N VAL A 148 14.20 18.66 -15.63
CA VAL A 148 15.26 19.39 -14.95
C VAL A 148 16.47 18.50 -14.62
N ILE A 149 16.25 17.25 -14.23
CA ILE A 149 17.34 16.33 -13.87
C ILE A 149 18.15 15.94 -15.12
N ALA A 150 17.50 15.71 -16.27
CA ALA A 150 18.20 15.38 -17.51
C ALA A 150 19.14 16.51 -17.93
N HIS A 151 18.65 17.75 -17.90
CA HIS A 151 19.45 18.94 -18.24
C HIS A 151 20.54 19.22 -17.19
N LEU A 152 20.29 18.95 -15.91
CA LEU A 152 21.29 19.13 -14.87
C LEU A 152 22.46 18.16 -15.02
N ILE A 153 22.17 16.91 -15.40
CA ILE A 153 23.19 15.90 -15.70
C ILE A 153 23.97 16.29 -16.96
N GLU A 154 23.29 16.82 -17.99
CA GLU A 154 23.94 17.34 -19.21
C GLU A 154 24.94 18.45 -18.89
N ASP A 155 24.51 19.44 -18.07
CA ASP A 155 25.31 20.61 -17.67
C ASP A 155 26.54 20.23 -16.82
N ASP A 156 26.39 19.24 -15.93
CA ASP A 156 27.43 18.78 -15.02
C ASP A 156 28.34 17.68 -15.60
N TYR A 157 28.06 17.16 -16.83
CA TYR A 157 28.76 15.99 -17.35
C TYR A 157 30.26 16.20 -17.50
N ASN A 158 31.05 15.36 -16.80
CA ASN A 158 32.51 15.46 -16.73
C ASN A 158 33.26 14.26 -17.31
N GLY A 159 32.57 13.37 -18.06
CA GLY A 159 33.16 12.16 -18.66
C GLY A 159 32.80 10.86 -17.93
N SER A 160 32.13 10.93 -16.76
CA SER A 160 31.60 9.77 -16.03
C SER A 160 30.20 10.09 -15.53
N LEU A 161 29.19 9.35 -16.00
CA LEU A 161 27.79 9.56 -15.59
C LEU A 161 27.58 9.25 -14.12
N LEU A 162 28.23 8.24 -13.56
CA LEU A 162 28.09 7.88 -12.15
C LEU A 162 28.61 9.00 -11.24
N GLU A 163 29.72 9.65 -11.59
CA GLU A 163 30.25 10.78 -10.85
C GLU A 163 29.39 12.03 -11.02
N THR A 164 28.94 12.28 -12.26
CA THR A 164 28.04 13.38 -12.59
C THR A 164 26.72 13.27 -11.80
N LEU A 165 26.12 12.08 -11.71
CA LEU A 165 24.91 11.87 -10.92
C LEU A 165 25.05 12.31 -9.47
N SER A 166 26.15 11.96 -8.83
CA SER A 166 26.41 12.36 -7.44
C SER A 166 26.49 13.88 -7.28
N LEU A 167 27.10 14.56 -8.25
CA LEU A 167 27.22 16.03 -8.24
C LEU A 167 25.88 16.72 -8.52
N SER A 168 25.15 16.25 -9.53
CA SER A 168 23.87 16.83 -9.94
C SER A 168 22.80 16.63 -8.87
N LEU A 169 22.71 15.42 -8.30
CA LEU A 169 21.71 15.09 -7.29
C LEU A 169 21.96 15.76 -5.94
N ALA A 170 23.17 16.23 -5.66
CA ALA A 170 23.45 17.07 -4.49
C ALA A 170 22.76 18.45 -4.55
N LYS A 171 22.37 18.91 -5.74
CA LYS A 171 21.65 20.17 -5.97
C LYS A 171 20.14 20.02 -5.91
N VAL A 172 19.64 18.77 -5.87
CA VAL A 172 18.21 18.43 -5.95
C VAL A 172 17.63 18.33 -4.55
N GLU A 173 16.52 19.02 -4.30
CA GLU A 173 15.69 18.89 -3.11
C GLU A 173 14.42 18.10 -3.47
N GLY A 174 14.00 17.17 -2.59
CA GLY A 174 12.82 16.34 -2.81
C GLY A 174 13.12 14.84 -2.88
N THR A 175 12.21 14.08 -3.49
CA THR A 175 12.29 12.62 -3.58
C THR A 175 12.52 12.17 -5.00
N TYR A 176 13.31 11.09 -5.19
CA TYR A 176 13.51 10.51 -6.50
C TYR A 176 13.84 9.02 -6.45
N GLY A 177 13.31 8.28 -7.44
CA GLY A 177 13.81 7.01 -7.91
C GLY A 177 14.06 7.17 -9.42
N LEU A 178 15.29 7.01 -9.85
CA LEU A 178 15.74 7.32 -11.21
C LEU A 178 16.30 6.09 -11.92
N ALA A 179 15.96 5.94 -13.20
CA ALA A 179 16.72 5.08 -14.11
C ALA A 179 17.12 5.88 -15.35
N ILE A 180 18.36 5.69 -15.82
CA ILE A 180 19.00 6.55 -16.82
C ILE A 180 19.77 5.69 -17.81
N VAL A 181 19.66 6.01 -19.10
CA VAL A 181 20.52 5.49 -20.18
C VAL A 181 21.13 6.64 -20.96
N SER A 182 22.33 6.42 -21.50
CA SER A 182 23.06 7.47 -22.23
C SER A 182 23.80 6.89 -23.44
N LYS A 183 23.84 7.66 -24.52
CA LYS A 183 24.71 7.39 -25.68
C LYS A 183 26.20 7.53 -25.36
N LYS A 184 26.53 8.31 -24.31
CA LYS A 184 27.91 8.55 -23.90
C LYS A 184 28.54 7.35 -23.20
N GLU A 185 27.70 6.49 -22.57
CA GLU A 185 28.07 5.21 -21.93
C GLU A 185 27.04 4.14 -22.32
N PRO A 186 27.03 3.68 -23.59
CA PRO A 186 25.93 2.90 -24.16
C PRO A 186 25.84 1.46 -23.68
N ASP A 187 26.82 0.97 -22.94
CA ASP A 187 26.91 -0.35 -22.32
C ASP A 187 26.47 -0.39 -20.86
N LYS A 188 25.89 0.73 -20.36
CA LYS A 188 25.51 0.88 -18.97
C LYS A 188 24.08 1.40 -18.80
N ILE A 189 23.54 1.09 -17.62
CA ILE A 189 22.32 1.70 -17.10
C ILE A 189 22.61 2.22 -15.70
N PHE A 190 22.08 3.40 -15.36
CA PHE A 190 22.31 4.04 -14.08
C PHE A 190 21.02 4.15 -13.28
N ALA A 191 21.13 4.13 -11.96
CA ALA A 191 20.03 4.31 -11.05
C ALA A 191 20.43 5.21 -9.88
N ALA A 192 19.45 5.92 -9.32
CA ALA A 192 19.64 6.68 -8.08
C ALA A 192 18.36 6.67 -7.27
N ARG A 193 18.49 6.74 -5.93
CA ARG A 193 17.36 6.71 -5.03
C ARG A 193 17.47 7.73 -3.90
N ARG A 194 16.35 8.43 -3.61
CA ARG A 194 16.06 9.17 -2.38
C ARG A 194 14.55 9.23 -2.17
N GLY A 195 14.04 8.62 -1.11
CA GLY A 195 12.62 8.65 -0.75
C GLY A 195 11.70 7.74 -1.57
N SER A 196 11.88 7.63 -2.89
CA SER A 196 11.08 6.75 -3.77
C SER A 196 11.71 5.37 -3.89
N PRO A 197 10.93 4.25 -3.80
CA PRO A 197 11.49 2.90 -3.85
C PRO A 197 12.15 2.59 -5.19
N LEU A 198 13.35 2.00 -5.11
CA LEU A 198 14.06 1.47 -6.26
C LEU A 198 14.93 0.28 -5.86
N LEU A 199 14.99 -0.73 -6.72
CA LEU A 199 15.74 -1.95 -6.50
C LEU A 199 16.44 -2.42 -7.79
N ILE A 200 17.45 -3.26 -7.61
CA ILE A 200 18.14 -3.95 -8.69
C ILE A 200 17.80 -5.44 -8.60
N GLY A 201 17.40 -6.04 -9.72
CA GLY A 201 17.28 -7.49 -9.87
C GLY A 201 18.52 -8.06 -10.53
N LYS A 202 19.08 -9.14 -9.98
CA LYS A 202 20.22 -9.84 -10.56
C LYS A 202 19.73 -11.11 -11.27
N GLY A 203 19.88 -11.16 -12.59
CA GLY A 203 19.65 -12.35 -13.40
C GLY A 203 20.96 -13.05 -13.78
N LYS A 204 20.86 -14.02 -14.67
CA LYS A 204 22.02 -14.67 -15.27
C LYS A 204 22.50 -13.86 -16.48
N ASP A 205 23.64 -13.19 -16.35
CA ASP A 205 24.22 -12.30 -17.37
C ASP A 205 23.26 -11.15 -17.79
N GLU A 206 22.44 -10.69 -16.85
CA GLU A 206 21.48 -9.60 -17.03
C GLU A 206 21.13 -8.94 -15.70
N PHE A 207 20.79 -7.66 -15.74
CA PHE A 207 20.32 -6.90 -14.58
C PHE A 207 19.05 -6.12 -14.93
N PHE A 208 18.28 -5.87 -13.88
CA PHE A 208 17.03 -5.14 -13.92
C PHE A 208 17.06 -3.99 -12.93
N ILE A 209 16.40 -2.89 -13.25
CA ILE A 209 16.02 -1.85 -12.29
C ILE A 209 14.50 -1.88 -12.20
N ALA A 210 13.96 -1.81 -10.99
CA ALA A 210 12.52 -1.74 -10.82
C ALA A 210 12.13 -0.93 -9.59
N SER A 211 10.97 -0.28 -9.65
CA SER A 211 10.35 0.35 -8.47
C SER A 211 9.59 -0.64 -7.60
N ASP A 212 9.36 -1.87 -8.09
CA ASP A 212 8.70 -2.95 -7.37
C ASP A 212 9.16 -4.32 -7.88
N VAL A 213 9.29 -5.27 -6.96
CA VAL A 213 9.70 -6.65 -7.25
C VAL A 213 8.79 -7.33 -8.27
N ALA A 214 7.49 -7.03 -8.25
CA ALA A 214 6.50 -7.63 -9.14
C ALA A 214 6.85 -7.45 -10.63
N ALA A 215 7.50 -6.34 -10.99
CA ALA A 215 7.92 -6.05 -12.36
C ALA A 215 8.89 -7.10 -12.95
N ILE A 216 9.77 -7.63 -12.10
CA ILE A 216 10.94 -8.44 -12.54
C ILE A 216 10.93 -9.87 -12.01
N LEU A 217 9.95 -10.24 -11.19
CA LEU A 217 9.88 -11.56 -10.53
C LEU A 217 9.86 -12.74 -11.52
N ARG A 218 9.43 -12.51 -12.78
CA ARG A 218 9.49 -13.50 -13.86
C ARG A 218 10.91 -13.86 -14.27
N TYR A 219 11.84 -12.92 -14.09
CA TYR A 219 13.21 -13.03 -14.58
C TYR A 219 14.19 -13.38 -13.46
N THR A 220 13.95 -12.86 -12.25
CA THR A 220 14.81 -13.12 -11.10
C THR A 220 14.09 -12.91 -9.78
N ASN A 221 14.50 -13.67 -8.75
CA ASN A 221 14.13 -13.48 -7.36
C ASN A 221 15.31 -12.99 -6.48
N GLU A 222 16.47 -12.72 -7.10
CA GLU A 222 17.64 -12.14 -6.44
C GLU A 222 17.56 -10.62 -6.50
N ILE A 223 17.30 -9.98 -5.37
CA ILE A 223 16.99 -8.55 -5.28
C ILE A 223 18.02 -7.82 -4.42
N ILE A 224 18.39 -6.63 -4.85
CA ILE A 224 19.28 -5.71 -4.16
C ILE A 224 18.52 -4.39 -3.99
N TYR A 225 18.20 -4.02 -2.74
CA TYR A 225 17.53 -2.75 -2.45
C TYR A 225 18.55 -1.62 -2.38
N LEU A 226 18.26 -0.52 -3.07
CA LEU A 226 19.00 0.72 -2.90
C LEU A 226 18.49 1.46 -1.66
N GLU A 227 19.40 2.13 -0.94
CA GLU A 227 19.08 3.01 0.17
C GLU A 227 19.03 4.47 -0.29
N ASP A 228 18.48 5.35 0.55
CA ASP A 228 18.42 6.78 0.24
C ASP A 228 19.83 7.38 0.09
N GLY A 229 20.04 8.16 -0.98
CA GLY A 229 21.34 8.75 -1.34
C GLY A 229 22.26 7.79 -2.10
N GLU A 230 21.85 6.57 -2.40
CA GLU A 230 22.65 5.64 -3.21
C GLU A 230 22.44 5.86 -4.71
N THR A 231 23.56 5.73 -5.45
CA THR A 231 23.62 5.67 -6.91
C THR A 231 24.16 4.31 -7.33
N ALA A 232 23.71 3.81 -8.48
CA ALA A 232 24.16 2.54 -9.02
C ALA A 232 24.51 2.64 -10.51
N GLU A 233 25.53 1.91 -10.91
CA GLU A 233 25.93 1.65 -12.29
C GLU A 233 25.80 0.14 -12.53
N LEU A 234 25.13 -0.25 -13.63
CA LEU A 234 24.92 -1.63 -14.00
C LEU A 234 25.46 -1.86 -15.44
N THR A 235 26.18 -2.94 -15.60
CA THR A 235 26.54 -3.53 -16.91
C THR A 235 25.83 -4.88 -17.03
N SER A 236 25.94 -5.56 -18.16
CA SER A 236 25.38 -6.92 -18.32
C SER A 236 26.05 -7.95 -17.38
N GLY A 237 27.27 -7.70 -16.92
CA GLY A 237 28.05 -8.64 -16.10
C GLY A 237 28.21 -8.28 -14.63
N ASP A 238 28.08 -7.01 -14.25
CA ASP A 238 28.31 -6.55 -12.87
C ASP A 238 27.52 -5.29 -12.53
N PHE A 239 27.44 -4.99 -11.23
CA PHE A 239 26.84 -3.76 -10.72
C PHE A 239 27.71 -3.13 -9.64
N HIS A 240 27.69 -1.81 -9.58
CA HIS A 240 28.39 -1.02 -8.59
C HIS A 240 27.44 -0.04 -7.91
N VAL A 241 27.43 -0.02 -6.58
CA VAL A 241 26.63 0.93 -5.79
C VAL A 241 27.56 1.86 -5.03
N ARG A 242 27.22 3.16 -5.01
CA ARG A 242 27.91 4.20 -4.23
C ARG A 242 26.93 4.95 -3.35
N SER A 243 27.35 5.30 -2.15
CA SER A 243 26.58 6.15 -1.24
C SER A 243 26.77 7.64 -1.55
N GLU A 244 26.01 8.47 -0.87
CA GLU A 244 26.23 9.90 -0.80
C GLU A 244 27.70 10.19 -0.42
N GLY A 245 28.41 10.99 -1.21
CA GLY A 245 29.87 11.18 -1.08
C GLY A 245 30.73 10.19 -1.89
N ASN A 246 30.14 9.44 -2.81
CA ASN A 246 30.82 8.62 -3.82
C ASN A 246 31.64 7.45 -3.27
N VAL A 247 31.27 6.93 -2.09
CA VAL A 247 31.92 5.76 -1.47
C VAL A 247 31.26 4.45 -1.95
N ARG A 248 32.08 3.50 -2.41
CA ARG A 248 31.57 2.17 -2.84
C ARG A 248 30.89 1.43 -1.69
N VAL A 249 29.69 0.91 -1.93
CA VAL A 249 28.87 0.16 -0.97
C VAL A 249 28.77 -1.30 -1.42
N LEU A 250 29.06 -2.23 -0.51
CA LEU A 250 28.82 -3.66 -0.74
C LEU A 250 27.39 -4.00 -0.34
N LYS A 251 26.58 -4.44 -1.30
CA LYS A 251 25.18 -4.77 -1.10
C LYS A 251 24.96 -6.27 -0.89
N LYS A 252 24.01 -6.61 -0.03
CA LYS A 252 23.55 -8.00 0.15
C LYS A 252 22.45 -8.30 -0.87
N ILE A 253 22.57 -9.43 -1.55
CA ILE A 253 21.51 -9.98 -2.39
C ILE A 253 20.49 -10.65 -1.46
N GLN A 254 19.23 -10.29 -1.59
CA GLN A 254 18.10 -10.89 -0.88
C GLN A 254 17.31 -11.77 -1.84
N GLN A 255 16.89 -12.94 -1.38
CA GLN A 255 16.01 -13.81 -2.15
C GLN A 255 14.56 -13.56 -1.77
N VAL A 256 13.74 -13.21 -2.76
CA VAL A 256 12.29 -13.08 -2.60
C VAL A 256 11.66 -14.45 -2.79
N THR A 257 10.85 -14.84 -1.82
CA THR A 257 10.17 -16.16 -1.81
C THR A 257 8.89 -16.23 -2.65
N TRP A 258 8.46 -15.11 -3.25
CA TRP A 258 7.30 -15.06 -4.13
C TRP A 258 7.58 -15.76 -5.45
N ASN A 259 6.56 -16.42 -6.01
CA ASN A 259 6.62 -17.01 -7.34
C ASN A 259 5.59 -16.35 -8.27
N ILE A 260 5.71 -16.60 -9.57
CA ILE A 260 4.85 -16.00 -10.61
C ILE A 260 3.37 -16.32 -10.37
N ALA A 261 3.03 -17.54 -9.96
CA ALA A 261 1.63 -17.93 -9.72
C ALA A 261 0.96 -17.06 -8.66
N MET A 262 1.73 -16.52 -7.70
CA MET A 262 1.20 -15.63 -6.67
C MET A 262 0.78 -14.25 -7.21
N ILE A 263 1.35 -13.81 -8.33
CA ILE A 263 1.05 -12.51 -8.96
C ILE A 263 0.16 -12.64 -10.21
N GLU A 264 -0.38 -13.83 -10.49
CA GLU A 264 -1.36 -14.09 -11.55
C GLU A 264 -2.76 -14.25 -10.95
N LYS A 265 -3.81 -14.07 -11.77
CA LYS A 265 -5.20 -14.15 -11.30
C LYS A 265 -5.68 -15.56 -10.96
N ASP A 266 -4.96 -16.60 -11.34
CA ASP A 266 -5.24 -18.01 -11.03
C ASP A 266 -6.70 -18.43 -11.30
N GLY A 267 -7.23 -18.01 -12.46
CA GLY A 267 -8.60 -18.29 -12.89
C GLY A 267 -9.69 -17.38 -12.31
N TYR A 268 -9.37 -16.50 -11.39
CA TYR A 268 -10.31 -15.48 -10.90
C TYR A 268 -10.48 -14.33 -11.92
N GLU A 269 -11.64 -13.72 -11.93
CA GLU A 269 -11.93 -12.58 -12.80
C GLU A 269 -11.07 -11.34 -12.43
N HIS A 270 -10.90 -11.10 -11.11
CA HIS A 270 -10.15 -9.98 -10.56
C HIS A 270 -9.16 -10.43 -9.48
N PHE A 271 -8.06 -9.66 -9.31
CA PHE A 271 -7.11 -9.88 -8.21
C PHE A 271 -7.77 -9.76 -6.84
N MET A 272 -8.62 -8.76 -6.63
CA MET A 272 -9.32 -8.59 -5.36
C MET A 272 -10.13 -9.84 -4.99
N LEU A 273 -10.84 -10.47 -5.93
CA LEU A 273 -11.59 -11.69 -5.63
C LEU A 273 -10.66 -12.83 -5.24
N LYS A 274 -9.56 -13.04 -5.99
CA LYS A 274 -8.51 -14.01 -5.63
C LYS A 274 -8.00 -13.75 -4.22
N GLU A 275 -7.63 -12.51 -3.90
CA GLU A 275 -7.07 -12.11 -2.61
C GLU A 275 -8.06 -12.28 -1.45
N ILE A 276 -9.36 -12.06 -1.69
CA ILE A 276 -10.41 -12.39 -0.71
C ILE A 276 -10.45 -13.90 -0.46
N HIS A 277 -10.38 -14.72 -1.52
CA HIS A 277 -10.42 -16.19 -1.39
C HIS A 277 -9.10 -16.79 -0.87
N GLU A 278 -7.98 -16.10 -0.97
CA GLU A 278 -6.69 -16.52 -0.40
C GLU A 278 -6.58 -16.29 1.12
N GLN A 279 -7.55 -15.66 1.78
CA GLN A 279 -7.43 -15.28 3.18
C GLN A 279 -7.25 -16.46 4.14
N ASN A 280 -7.85 -17.62 3.87
CA ASN A 280 -7.57 -18.81 4.66
C ASN A 280 -6.09 -19.22 4.61
N SER A 281 -5.47 -19.15 3.43
CA SER A 281 -4.06 -19.50 3.23
C SER A 281 -3.12 -18.43 3.79
N SER A 282 -3.43 -17.14 3.60
CA SER A 282 -2.62 -16.04 4.15
C SER A 282 -2.62 -16.05 5.68
N LEU A 283 -3.75 -16.37 6.31
CA LEU A 283 -3.85 -16.51 7.77
C LEU A 283 -3.05 -17.72 8.28
N LEU A 284 -3.08 -18.86 7.58
CA LEU A 284 -2.22 -20.01 7.89
C LEU A 284 -0.73 -19.63 7.81
N ASN A 285 -0.33 -18.86 6.78
CA ASN A 285 1.05 -18.40 6.63
C ASN A 285 1.45 -17.43 7.75
N ALA A 286 0.53 -16.54 8.17
CA ALA A 286 0.77 -15.64 9.30
C ALA A 286 0.99 -16.37 10.62
N LEU A 287 0.33 -17.52 10.81
CA LEU A 287 0.44 -18.35 12.03
C LEU A 287 1.64 -19.31 12.02
N ARG A 288 2.18 -19.64 10.84
CA ARG A 288 3.15 -20.73 10.67
C ARG A 288 4.39 -20.57 11.57
N GLY A 289 4.59 -21.56 12.47
CA GLY A 289 5.74 -21.59 13.40
C GLY A 289 5.68 -20.57 14.55
N ARG A 290 4.57 -19.85 14.70
CA ARG A 290 4.45 -18.75 15.66
C ARG A 290 3.64 -19.05 16.91
N LEU A 291 2.83 -20.10 16.92
CA LEU A 291 2.00 -20.46 18.08
C LEU A 291 2.67 -21.52 18.95
N ASN A 292 2.76 -21.25 20.24
CA ASN A 292 3.23 -22.17 21.26
C ASN A 292 2.07 -22.51 22.21
N TYR A 293 1.47 -23.69 22.03
CA TYR A 293 0.35 -24.14 22.85
C TYR A 293 0.76 -24.43 24.29
N GLU A 294 1.93 -25.06 24.50
CA GLU A 294 2.39 -25.46 25.83
C GLU A 294 2.52 -24.24 26.75
N GLU A 295 3.07 -23.18 26.23
CA GLU A 295 3.22 -21.90 26.96
C GLU A 295 2.00 -20.98 26.83
N GLY A 296 0.99 -21.35 26.02
CA GLY A 296 -0.21 -20.55 25.75
C GLY A 296 0.13 -19.17 25.19
N THR A 297 1.10 -19.06 24.30
CA THR A 297 1.62 -17.79 23.79
C THR A 297 1.93 -17.84 22.30
N ALA A 298 2.30 -16.69 21.73
CA ALA A 298 2.90 -16.60 20.41
C ALA A 298 4.39 -16.26 20.52
N ARG A 299 5.16 -16.73 19.54
CA ARG A 299 6.59 -16.41 19.38
C ARG A 299 6.78 -15.60 18.09
N LEU A 300 7.29 -14.40 18.24
CA LEU A 300 7.54 -13.46 17.16
C LEU A 300 9.00 -13.06 17.16
N ASP A 301 9.83 -13.87 16.48
CA ASP A 301 11.29 -13.78 16.53
C ASP A 301 11.84 -12.41 16.13
N GLY A 302 11.14 -11.70 15.22
CA GLY A 302 11.51 -10.34 14.84
C GLY A 302 11.44 -9.29 15.96
N LEU A 303 10.77 -9.60 17.09
CA LEU A 303 10.64 -8.71 18.25
C LEU A 303 11.56 -9.07 19.42
N LEU A 304 12.25 -10.21 19.36
CA LEU A 304 13.03 -10.74 20.50
C LEU A 304 14.12 -9.78 20.99
N LYS A 305 14.72 -9.00 20.08
CA LYS A 305 15.73 -8.00 20.44
C LYS A 305 15.20 -6.96 21.44
N PHE A 306 13.91 -6.65 21.39
CA PHE A 306 13.26 -5.63 22.23
C PHE A 306 12.26 -6.22 23.22
N ILE A 307 12.34 -7.54 23.49
CA ILE A 307 11.34 -8.24 24.30
C ILE A 307 11.18 -7.66 25.71
N GLU A 308 12.28 -7.25 26.36
CA GLU A 308 12.23 -6.63 27.69
C GLU A 308 11.62 -5.21 27.64
N ASN A 309 11.89 -4.46 26.58
CA ASN A 309 11.25 -3.15 26.37
C ASN A 309 9.74 -3.32 26.17
N ILE A 310 9.33 -4.30 25.35
CA ILE A 310 7.93 -4.63 25.06
C ILE A 310 7.20 -5.06 26.35
N LYS A 311 7.84 -5.93 27.16
CA LYS A 311 7.30 -6.40 28.43
C LYS A 311 7.06 -5.24 29.42
N ASN A 312 8.00 -4.30 29.48
CA ASN A 312 8.00 -3.17 30.41
C ASN A 312 7.39 -1.89 29.83
N ALA A 313 6.84 -1.94 28.63
CA ALA A 313 6.22 -0.79 27.97
C ALA A 313 5.14 -0.18 28.85
N LYS A 314 5.11 1.15 28.92
CA LYS A 314 4.13 1.91 29.70
C LYS A 314 2.92 2.30 28.87
N ARG A 315 3.13 2.57 27.59
CA ARG A 315 2.12 2.90 26.59
C ARG A 315 2.57 2.38 25.23
N ILE A 316 1.61 2.02 24.40
CA ILE A 316 1.83 1.73 22.99
C ILE A 316 1.14 2.80 22.16
N ILE A 317 1.81 3.29 21.13
CA ILE A 317 1.22 4.12 20.10
C ILE A 317 1.24 3.30 18.82
N ILE A 318 0.11 3.23 18.11
CA ILE A 318 0.03 2.56 16.81
C ILE A 318 -0.30 3.62 15.77
N THR A 319 0.49 3.73 14.71
CA THR A 319 0.24 4.70 13.65
C THR A 319 0.21 4.02 12.28
N ALA A 320 -0.76 4.38 11.45
CA ALA A 320 -1.01 3.78 10.15
C ALA A 320 -1.92 4.66 9.29
N CYS A 321 -2.15 4.24 8.04
CA CYS A 321 -3.09 4.87 7.11
C CYS A 321 -4.15 3.86 6.63
N GLY A 322 -5.38 4.35 6.33
CA GLY A 322 -6.45 3.61 5.67
C GLY A 322 -6.80 2.28 6.36
N THR A 323 -6.84 1.19 5.58
CA THR A 323 -7.12 -0.17 6.07
C THR A 323 -6.20 -0.60 7.22
N SER A 324 -4.91 -0.22 7.17
CA SER A 324 -3.98 -0.52 8.26
C SER A 324 -4.31 0.26 9.55
N TRP A 325 -4.87 1.46 9.44
CA TRP A 325 -5.38 2.20 10.60
C TRP A 325 -6.61 1.52 11.21
N HIS A 326 -7.51 0.94 10.39
CA HIS A 326 -8.63 0.15 10.91
C HIS A 326 -8.14 -1.11 11.65
N SER A 327 -7.08 -1.77 11.17
CA SER A 327 -6.47 -2.89 11.90
C SER A 327 -5.83 -2.44 13.21
N ALA A 328 -5.24 -1.23 13.26
CA ALA A 328 -4.67 -0.63 14.46
C ALA A 328 -5.74 -0.40 15.55
N LEU A 329 -6.95 0.07 15.19
CA LEU A 329 -8.06 0.22 16.14
C LEU A 329 -8.49 -1.11 16.78
N ILE A 330 -8.42 -2.22 16.02
CA ILE A 330 -8.65 -3.56 16.60
C ILE A 330 -7.47 -3.92 17.53
N GLY A 331 -6.24 -3.57 17.12
CA GLY A 331 -5.02 -3.77 17.90
C GLY A 331 -5.06 -3.03 19.25
N GLU A 332 -5.64 -1.84 19.31
CA GLU A 332 -5.88 -1.08 20.53
C GLU A 332 -6.71 -1.91 21.53
N TYR A 333 -7.90 -2.34 21.13
CA TYR A 333 -8.74 -3.17 22.00
C TYR A 333 -8.07 -4.48 22.42
N LEU A 334 -7.35 -5.14 21.50
CA LEU A 334 -6.62 -6.38 21.80
C LEU A 334 -5.53 -6.21 22.85
N LEU A 335 -4.71 -5.17 22.72
CA LEU A 335 -3.59 -4.90 23.64
C LEU A 335 -4.09 -4.41 25.01
N GLU A 336 -5.13 -3.60 25.01
CA GLU A 336 -5.78 -3.16 26.26
C GLU A 336 -6.42 -4.32 27.00
N GLU A 337 -7.20 -5.18 26.31
CA GLU A 337 -7.89 -6.31 26.94
C GLU A 337 -6.93 -7.42 27.38
N LEU A 338 -5.99 -7.83 26.51
CA LEU A 338 -5.15 -9.00 26.77
C LEU A 338 -3.86 -8.67 27.51
N ALA A 339 -3.25 -7.52 27.25
CA ALA A 339 -1.97 -7.12 27.85
C ALA A 339 -2.10 -6.07 28.97
N GLY A 340 -3.27 -5.42 29.11
CA GLY A 340 -3.51 -4.40 30.13
C GLY A 340 -2.58 -3.20 29.99
N ILE A 341 -2.34 -2.75 28.76
CA ILE A 341 -1.47 -1.61 28.46
C ILE A 341 -2.26 -0.52 27.73
N PRO A 342 -2.14 0.76 28.11
CA PRO A 342 -2.77 1.85 27.39
C PRO A 342 -2.26 1.93 25.95
N VAL A 343 -3.18 2.09 25.00
CA VAL A 343 -2.86 2.22 23.58
C VAL A 343 -3.46 3.50 23.02
N GLU A 344 -2.77 4.13 22.09
CA GLU A 344 -3.20 5.30 21.33
C GLU A 344 -3.05 5.01 19.85
N VAL A 345 -4.11 5.19 19.07
CA VAL A 345 -4.09 4.94 17.62
C VAL A 345 -4.23 6.23 16.86
N GLU A 346 -3.25 6.50 15.98
CA GLU A 346 -3.12 7.75 15.25
C GLU A 346 -3.12 7.52 13.73
N TYR A 347 -3.67 8.47 12.98
CA TYR A 347 -3.35 8.55 11.56
C TYR A 347 -1.89 8.96 11.38
N ALA A 348 -1.15 8.26 10.52
CA ALA A 348 0.27 8.54 10.31
C ALA A 348 0.52 9.95 9.76
N SER A 349 -0.37 10.45 8.88
CA SER A 349 -0.36 11.82 8.38
C SER A 349 -0.45 12.87 9.50
N GLU A 350 -1.35 12.66 10.48
CA GLU A 350 -1.55 13.59 11.57
C GLU A 350 -0.45 13.47 12.64
N PHE A 351 -0.03 12.23 12.95
CA PHE A 351 1.04 11.96 13.92
C PHE A 351 2.30 12.76 13.62
N ARG A 352 2.70 12.80 12.36
CA ARG A 352 3.91 13.49 11.90
C ARG A 352 3.88 14.98 12.22
N TYR A 353 2.74 15.67 12.03
CA TYR A 353 2.65 17.13 12.09
C TYR A 353 2.15 17.68 13.43
N ARG A 354 1.42 16.88 14.22
CA ARG A 354 0.85 17.36 15.49
C ARG A 354 1.83 17.43 16.66
N SER A 355 3.13 17.14 16.46
CA SER A 355 4.13 17.11 17.53
C SER A 355 3.81 16.11 18.66
N PRO A 356 3.76 14.79 18.36
CA PRO A 356 3.33 13.78 19.31
C PRO A 356 4.20 13.76 20.56
N ILE A 357 3.58 13.53 21.72
CA ILE A 357 4.29 13.42 23.00
C ILE A 357 4.77 11.98 23.13
N ILE A 358 6.07 11.78 23.07
CA ILE A 358 6.76 10.51 23.32
C ILE A 358 7.47 10.58 24.66
N ARG A 359 7.30 9.55 25.49
CA ARG A 359 7.91 9.43 26.81
C ARG A 359 8.81 8.21 26.88
N GLU A 360 9.73 8.19 27.83
CA GLU A 360 10.54 7.03 28.13
C GLU A 360 9.67 5.81 28.48
N GLY A 361 9.87 4.71 27.78
CA GLY A 361 9.09 3.48 27.90
C GLY A 361 7.87 3.40 26.98
N ASP A 362 7.61 4.41 26.13
CA ASP A 362 6.64 4.31 25.04
C ASP A 362 7.22 3.51 23.86
N ILE A 363 6.38 2.70 23.24
CA ILE A 363 6.71 1.97 22.01
C ILE A 363 5.77 2.43 20.90
N VAL A 364 6.31 2.67 19.71
CA VAL A 364 5.55 3.04 18.53
C VAL A 364 5.53 1.86 17.55
N PHE A 365 4.34 1.33 17.24
CA PHE A 365 4.12 0.39 16.15
C PHE A 365 3.67 1.12 14.89
N LEU A 366 4.24 0.73 13.77
CA LEU A 366 3.88 1.22 12.44
C LEU A 366 3.31 0.07 11.62
N ILE A 367 2.13 0.24 11.06
CA ILE A 367 1.50 -0.80 10.24
C ILE A 367 1.41 -0.32 8.79
N SER A 368 1.98 -1.08 7.88
CA SER A 368 1.90 -0.81 6.44
C SER A 368 1.96 -2.10 5.63
N GLN A 369 1.02 -2.28 4.71
CA GLN A 369 1.05 -3.43 3.79
C GLN A 369 2.29 -3.36 2.88
N SER A 370 2.51 -2.26 2.19
CA SER A 370 3.65 -2.08 1.27
C SER A 370 4.98 -1.86 2.02
N GLY A 371 4.92 -1.27 3.22
CA GLY A 371 6.09 -0.77 3.93
C GLY A 371 6.76 0.44 3.27
N GLU A 372 6.06 1.11 2.33
CA GLU A 372 6.55 2.25 1.55
C GLU A 372 5.61 3.47 1.62
N THR A 373 4.59 3.46 2.48
CA THR A 373 3.64 4.56 2.62
C THR A 373 4.34 5.79 3.17
N ALA A 374 4.32 6.91 2.44
CA ALA A 374 5.08 8.12 2.77
C ALA A 374 4.74 8.67 4.16
N ASP A 375 3.46 8.85 4.47
CA ASP A 375 3.02 9.32 5.79
C ASP A 375 3.49 8.40 6.92
N THR A 376 3.43 7.08 6.70
CA THR A 376 3.87 6.10 7.70
C THR A 376 5.39 6.14 7.88
N LEU A 377 6.15 6.37 6.81
CA LEU A 377 7.60 6.62 6.87
C LEU A 377 7.91 7.94 7.59
N GLY A 378 7.16 8.99 7.30
CA GLY A 378 7.28 10.26 8.02
C GLY A 378 7.02 10.11 9.52
N ALA A 379 5.98 9.37 9.89
CA ALA A 379 5.67 9.05 11.29
C ALA A 379 6.78 8.22 11.96
N LEU A 380 7.38 7.25 11.25
CA LEU A 380 8.55 6.48 11.71
C LEU A 380 9.71 7.40 12.08
N ARG A 381 10.09 8.26 11.14
CA ARG A 381 11.23 9.15 11.31
C ARG A 381 11.00 10.15 12.45
N GLU A 382 9.77 10.68 12.58
CA GLU A 382 9.39 11.56 13.69
C GLU A 382 9.43 10.84 15.04
N ALA A 383 8.90 9.61 15.13
CA ALA A 383 8.96 8.80 16.34
C ALA A 383 10.42 8.53 16.78
N LYS A 384 11.29 8.15 15.83
CA LYS A 384 12.73 7.95 16.09
C LYS A 384 13.43 9.24 16.50
N ARG A 385 13.15 10.36 15.83
CA ARG A 385 13.69 11.67 16.19
C ARG A 385 13.38 12.07 17.63
N LYS A 386 12.21 11.60 18.14
CA LYS A 386 11.78 11.81 19.53
C LYS A 386 12.28 10.74 20.51
N GLY A 387 13.07 9.77 20.06
CA GLY A 387 13.70 8.74 20.88
C GLY A 387 12.79 7.53 21.20
N ALA A 388 11.70 7.32 20.45
CA ALA A 388 10.89 6.11 20.60
C ALA A 388 11.60 4.86 20.09
N ILE A 389 11.28 3.71 20.68
CA ILE A 389 11.51 2.41 20.05
C ILE A 389 10.42 2.20 19.02
N VAL A 390 10.82 2.01 17.77
CA VAL A 390 9.90 1.92 16.63
C VAL A 390 9.89 0.51 16.06
N LEU A 391 8.71 -0.12 16.03
CA LEU A 391 8.50 -1.50 15.61
C LEU A 391 7.57 -1.55 14.38
N GLY A 392 8.01 -2.22 13.31
CA GLY A 392 7.26 -2.31 12.05
C GLY A 392 6.41 -3.57 11.95
N ILE A 393 5.18 -3.44 11.43
CA ILE A 393 4.33 -4.56 11.01
C ILE A 393 4.10 -4.40 9.51
N CYS A 394 4.84 -5.17 8.69
CA CYS A 394 4.87 -5.01 7.23
C CYS A 394 4.54 -6.33 6.51
N ASN A 395 4.11 -6.25 5.25
CA ASN A 395 3.97 -7.44 4.41
C ASN A 395 5.18 -7.66 3.52
N VAL A 396 5.75 -6.58 2.97
CA VAL A 396 6.85 -6.67 2.01
C VAL A 396 8.18 -6.76 2.74
N VAL A 397 8.87 -7.87 2.55
CA VAL A 397 10.20 -8.11 3.11
C VAL A 397 11.19 -7.13 2.49
N GLY A 398 12.03 -6.50 3.34
CA GLY A 398 13.03 -5.54 2.89
C GLY A 398 12.49 -4.17 2.48
N SER A 399 11.19 -3.89 2.72
CA SER A 399 10.62 -2.55 2.51
C SER A 399 11.27 -1.50 3.41
N THR A 400 11.10 -0.22 3.06
CA THR A 400 11.77 0.88 3.77
C THR A 400 11.36 0.94 5.24
N ILE A 401 10.05 0.81 5.57
CA ILE A 401 9.62 0.75 6.98
C ILE A 401 10.24 -0.44 7.71
N ALA A 402 10.33 -1.62 7.06
CA ALA A 402 10.93 -2.80 7.68
C ALA A 402 12.43 -2.63 7.94
N ARG A 403 13.16 -1.90 7.09
CA ARG A 403 14.59 -1.63 7.26
C ARG A 403 14.88 -0.52 8.26
N GLU A 404 14.08 0.56 8.22
CA GLU A 404 14.27 1.71 9.09
C GLU A 404 13.73 1.50 10.51
N SER A 405 12.81 0.55 10.74
CA SER A 405 12.35 0.18 12.09
C SER A 405 13.46 -0.48 12.92
N ASP A 406 13.39 -0.37 14.24
CA ASP A 406 14.37 -0.98 15.15
C ASP A 406 14.23 -2.51 15.20
N ALA A 407 13.00 -2.99 15.00
CA ALA A 407 12.61 -4.39 14.86
C ALA A 407 11.21 -4.48 14.23
N GLY A 408 10.70 -5.69 13.98
CA GLY A 408 9.34 -5.79 13.43
C GLY A 408 8.88 -7.21 13.12
N VAL A 409 7.67 -7.31 12.59
CA VAL A 409 7.02 -8.58 12.22
C VAL A 409 6.46 -8.48 10.82
N TYR A 410 6.71 -9.50 10.00
CA TYR A 410 6.06 -9.65 8.70
C TYR A 410 4.73 -10.38 8.85
N ILE A 411 3.69 -9.91 8.15
CA ILE A 411 2.35 -10.51 8.20
C ILE A 411 2.19 -11.73 7.29
N HIS A 412 3.13 -11.95 6.34
CA HIS A 412 3.16 -13.09 5.41
C HIS A 412 1.88 -13.32 4.61
N ALA A 413 1.17 -12.24 4.25
CA ALA A 413 -0.04 -12.33 3.44
C ALA A 413 0.24 -12.69 1.96
N GLY A 414 1.51 -12.70 1.53
CA GLY A 414 1.89 -12.79 0.13
C GLY A 414 1.64 -11.49 -0.64
N PRO A 415 1.89 -11.44 -1.94
CA PRO A 415 1.64 -10.24 -2.75
C PRO A 415 0.15 -9.91 -2.77
N GLU A 416 -0.19 -8.63 -2.59
CA GLU A 416 -1.55 -8.10 -2.67
C GLU A 416 -1.55 -7.00 -3.73
N ILE A 417 -2.22 -7.26 -4.86
CA ILE A 417 -2.17 -6.47 -6.11
C ILE A 417 -3.39 -5.57 -6.25
N GLY A 418 -4.58 -6.08 -5.91
CA GLY A 418 -5.80 -5.28 -5.90
C GLY A 418 -5.61 -4.02 -5.06
N VAL A 419 -6.01 -2.85 -5.59
CA VAL A 419 -5.80 -1.57 -4.91
C VAL A 419 -6.45 -1.56 -3.53
N ALA A 420 -7.70 -2.01 -3.44
CA ALA A 420 -8.40 -2.16 -2.16
C ALA A 420 -7.83 -3.36 -1.38
N SER A 421 -7.26 -3.09 -0.21
CA SER A 421 -6.63 -4.12 0.64
C SER A 421 -7.67 -5.06 1.26
N THR A 422 -7.38 -6.36 1.30
CA THR A 422 -8.25 -7.42 1.84
C THR A 422 -7.51 -8.38 2.75
N LYS A 423 -6.67 -9.26 2.20
CA LYS A 423 -5.92 -10.28 2.96
C LYS A 423 -4.85 -9.67 3.86
N ALA A 424 -4.31 -8.51 3.52
CA ALA A 424 -3.38 -7.81 4.39
C ALA A 424 -4.06 -7.35 5.69
N PHE A 425 -5.31 -6.85 5.63
CA PHE A 425 -6.08 -6.46 6.81
C PHE A 425 -6.24 -7.63 7.80
N THR A 426 -6.78 -8.77 7.34
CA THR A 426 -7.00 -9.93 8.21
C THR A 426 -5.69 -10.49 8.77
N SER A 427 -4.62 -10.48 7.98
CA SER A 427 -3.27 -10.89 8.43
C SER A 427 -2.66 -9.90 9.42
N GLN A 428 -2.92 -8.59 9.29
CA GLN A 428 -2.52 -7.57 10.28
C GLN A 428 -3.23 -7.79 11.62
N VAL A 429 -4.55 -7.99 11.61
CA VAL A 429 -5.33 -8.29 12.81
C VAL A 429 -4.84 -9.59 13.47
N MET A 430 -4.51 -10.61 12.70
CA MET A 430 -3.94 -11.87 13.19
C MET A 430 -2.60 -11.64 13.90
N VAL A 431 -1.69 -10.85 13.31
CA VAL A 431 -0.39 -10.52 13.90
C VAL A 431 -0.56 -9.67 15.15
N LEU A 432 -1.44 -8.68 15.14
CA LEU A 432 -1.76 -7.85 16.32
C LEU A 432 -2.31 -8.71 17.47
N THR A 433 -3.15 -9.71 17.16
CA THR A 433 -3.64 -10.66 18.18
C THR A 433 -2.49 -11.48 18.78
N MET A 434 -1.55 -11.95 17.95
CA MET A 434 -0.36 -12.66 18.44
C MET A 434 0.55 -11.77 19.30
N ILE A 435 0.72 -10.50 18.94
CA ILE A 435 1.46 -9.52 19.75
C ILE A 435 0.76 -9.32 21.09
N ALA A 436 -0.55 -9.10 21.09
CA ALA A 436 -1.34 -8.91 22.30
C ALA A 436 -1.32 -10.16 23.21
N LEU A 437 -1.42 -11.37 22.63
CA LEU A 437 -1.26 -12.64 23.34
C LEU A 437 0.13 -12.76 23.96
N MET A 438 1.19 -12.54 23.21
CA MET A 438 2.57 -12.60 23.68
C MET A 438 2.79 -11.61 24.84
N MET A 439 2.39 -10.36 24.68
CA MET A 439 2.51 -9.33 25.71
C MET A 439 1.66 -9.66 26.95
N GLY A 440 0.44 -10.12 26.74
CA GLY A 440 -0.44 -10.51 27.83
C GLY A 440 0.17 -11.65 28.67
N ARG A 441 0.75 -12.67 28.01
CA ARG A 441 1.41 -13.79 28.68
C ARG A 441 2.67 -13.39 29.46
N MET A 442 3.41 -12.40 28.97
CA MET A 442 4.55 -11.83 29.68
C MET A 442 4.14 -10.96 30.89
N ARG A 443 2.89 -10.54 30.96
CA ARG A 443 2.35 -9.68 32.01
C ARG A 443 1.42 -10.46 32.95
N ASN A 444 0.14 -10.50 32.69
CA ASN A 444 -0.84 -11.04 33.63
C ASN A 444 -1.85 -12.04 33.04
N LEU A 445 -1.79 -12.36 31.75
CA LEU A 445 -2.74 -13.28 31.13
C LEU A 445 -2.49 -14.73 31.62
N PRO A 446 -3.48 -15.42 32.23
CA PRO A 446 -3.33 -16.78 32.70
C PRO A 446 -2.98 -17.77 31.59
N LEU A 447 -2.25 -18.85 31.94
CA LEU A 447 -1.84 -19.88 30.96
C LEU A 447 -3.02 -20.51 30.23
N GLU A 448 -4.05 -20.88 30.96
CA GLU A 448 -5.25 -21.55 30.39
C GLU A 448 -5.98 -20.63 29.39
N ARG A 449 -6.09 -19.33 29.71
CA ARG A 449 -6.66 -18.36 28.76
C ARG A 449 -5.77 -18.22 27.52
N GLY A 450 -4.45 -18.23 27.70
CA GLY A 450 -3.49 -18.20 26.58
C GLY A 450 -3.63 -19.43 25.68
N ARG A 451 -3.74 -20.63 26.26
CA ARG A 451 -3.98 -21.87 25.51
C ARG A 451 -5.28 -21.83 24.71
N ALA A 452 -6.38 -21.39 25.32
CA ALA A 452 -7.66 -21.24 24.65
C ALA A 452 -7.58 -20.26 23.45
N ILE A 453 -6.81 -19.17 23.59
CA ILE A 453 -6.57 -18.23 22.50
C ILE A 453 -5.74 -18.87 21.37
N VAL A 454 -4.70 -19.64 21.70
CA VAL A 454 -3.89 -20.38 20.71
C VAL A 454 -4.75 -21.36 19.92
N GLU A 455 -5.65 -22.09 20.56
CA GLU A 455 -6.59 -23.00 19.88
C GLU A 455 -7.52 -22.23 18.95
N ALA A 456 -8.17 -21.18 19.45
CA ALA A 456 -9.06 -20.36 18.65
C ALA A 456 -8.35 -19.73 17.44
N LEU A 457 -7.10 -19.25 17.59
CA LEU A 457 -6.30 -18.74 16.48
C LEU A 457 -6.05 -19.80 15.39
N ARG A 458 -5.83 -21.07 15.77
CA ARG A 458 -5.64 -22.18 14.82
C ARG A 458 -6.90 -22.47 14.00
N GLU A 459 -8.08 -22.21 14.56
CA GLU A 459 -9.37 -22.45 13.90
C GLU A 459 -9.74 -21.34 12.89
N ILE A 460 -9.29 -20.11 13.09
CA ILE A 460 -9.68 -18.95 12.28
C ILE A 460 -9.55 -19.18 10.76
N PRO A 461 -8.47 -19.75 10.21
CA PRO A 461 -8.39 -20.00 8.77
C PRO A 461 -9.52 -20.88 8.25
N SER A 462 -9.95 -21.89 9.02
CA SER A 462 -11.04 -22.79 8.66
C SER A 462 -12.39 -22.07 8.72
N LEU A 463 -12.62 -21.22 9.73
CA LEU A 463 -13.83 -20.43 9.86
C LEU A 463 -13.96 -19.41 8.70
N VAL A 464 -12.86 -18.78 8.30
CA VAL A 464 -12.81 -17.91 7.11
C VAL A 464 -13.16 -18.71 5.84
N ALA A 465 -12.58 -19.91 5.66
CA ALA A 465 -12.89 -20.77 4.52
C ALA A 465 -14.38 -21.18 4.48
N GLU A 466 -15.03 -21.32 5.64
CA GLU A 466 -16.48 -21.57 5.72
C GLU A 466 -17.31 -20.39 5.21
N VAL A 467 -16.94 -19.17 5.58
CA VAL A 467 -17.62 -17.96 5.10
C VAL A 467 -17.44 -17.79 3.59
N LEU A 468 -16.23 -18.02 3.07
CA LEU A 468 -15.91 -17.91 1.64
C LEU A 468 -16.76 -18.85 0.76
N LYS A 469 -17.19 -20.01 1.27
CA LYS A 469 -18.12 -20.92 0.57
C LYS A 469 -19.51 -20.29 0.34
N LYS A 470 -19.86 -19.22 1.05
CA LYS A 470 -21.14 -18.50 0.94
C LYS A 470 -21.11 -17.36 -0.09
N ASP A 471 -20.04 -17.23 -0.87
CA ASP A 471 -19.81 -16.16 -1.86
C ASP A 471 -21.02 -15.94 -2.78
N LYS A 472 -21.61 -17.03 -3.33
CA LYS A 472 -22.79 -16.93 -4.19
C LYS A 472 -24.00 -16.27 -3.50
N ALA A 473 -24.27 -16.61 -2.24
CA ALA A 473 -25.37 -16.01 -1.48
C ALA A 473 -25.11 -14.53 -1.18
N ILE A 474 -23.86 -14.18 -0.88
CA ILE A 474 -23.44 -12.80 -0.65
C ILE A 474 -23.60 -11.96 -1.94
N ARG A 475 -23.28 -12.54 -3.11
CA ARG A 475 -23.48 -11.90 -4.41
C ARG A 475 -24.96 -11.57 -4.68
N GLU A 476 -25.87 -12.45 -4.32
CA GLU A 476 -27.31 -12.22 -4.49
C GLU A 476 -27.79 -11.02 -3.65
N ILE A 477 -27.31 -10.90 -2.41
CA ILE A 477 -27.61 -9.75 -1.55
C ILE A 477 -26.96 -8.48 -2.09
N ALA A 478 -25.72 -8.55 -2.54
CA ALA A 478 -25.02 -7.42 -3.14
C ALA A 478 -25.78 -6.83 -4.33
N HIS A 479 -26.38 -7.67 -5.16
CA HIS A 479 -27.18 -7.24 -6.30
C HIS A 479 -28.44 -6.47 -5.90
N GLN A 480 -29.02 -6.73 -4.73
CA GLN A 480 -30.21 -6.03 -4.24
C GLN A 480 -29.87 -4.57 -3.82
N ILE A 481 -28.67 -4.35 -3.30
CA ILE A 481 -28.25 -3.03 -2.81
C ILE A 481 -27.40 -2.24 -3.82
N ALA A 482 -26.99 -2.84 -4.93
CA ALA A 482 -26.07 -2.24 -5.88
C ALA A 482 -26.57 -0.96 -6.55
N SER A 483 -27.88 -0.72 -6.60
CA SER A 483 -28.48 0.49 -7.17
C SER A 483 -28.44 1.71 -6.25
N HIS A 484 -28.14 1.52 -4.96
CA HIS A 484 -28.10 2.61 -3.98
C HIS A 484 -26.76 3.35 -4.04
N ASN A 485 -26.80 4.68 -3.87
CA ASN A 485 -25.62 5.53 -3.91
C ASN A 485 -25.04 5.85 -2.52
N ASN A 486 -25.78 5.53 -1.46
CA ASN A 486 -25.35 5.73 -0.08
C ASN A 486 -25.52 4.44 0.71
N ALA A 487 -24.72 4.24 1.75
CA ALA A 487 -24.85 3.15 2.71
C ALA A 487 -24.26 3.53 4.06
N LEU A 488 -24.83 3.05 5.15
CA LEU A 488 -24.26 3.17 6.50
C LEU A 488 -23.79 1.81 6.98
N TYR A 489 -22.67 1.80 7.70
CA TYR A 489 -22.12 0.62 8.35
C TYR A 489 -22.06 0.83 9.84
N LEU A 490 -22.61 -0.07 10.62
CA LEU A 490 -22.70 0.06 12.07
C LEU A 490 -22.07 -1.13 12.79
N GLY A 491 -21.23 -0.85 13.78
CA GLY A 491 -20.62 -1.83 14.65
C GLY A 491 -20.46 -1.31 16.08
N ARG A 492 -20.15 -2.20 17.02
CA ARG A 492 -19.83 -1.83 18.41
C ARG A 492 -18.60 -2.61 18.88
N GLY A 493 -17.80 -2.00 19.79
CA GLY A 493 -16.58 -2.61 20.28
C GLY A 493 -15.68 -3.05 19.11
N TYR A 494 -15.22 -4.30 19.12
CA TYR A 494 -14.39 -4.87 18.05
C TYR A 494 -15.00 -4.81 16.65
N ASN A 495 -16.34 -4.71 16.55
CA ASN A 495 -17.04 -4.63 15.28
C ASN A 495 -17.16 -3.20 14.72
N PHE A 496 -16.80 -2.17 15.48
CA PHE A 496 -16.78 -0.79 14.96
C PHE A 496 -15.67 -0.61 13.90
N PRO A 497 -14.41 -0.98 14.14
CA PRO A 497 -13.40 -0.94 13.08
C PRO A 497 -13.73 -1.82 11.85
N VAL A 498 -14.46 -2.92 12.04
CA VAL A 498 -14.96 -3.76 10.95
C VAL A 498 -16.00 -3.01 10.10
N ALA A 499 -16.87 -2.23 10.74
CA ALA A 499 -17.82 -1.37 10.03
C ALA A 499 -17.11 -0.28 9.22
N LEU A 500 -16.06 0.34 9.78
CA LEU A 500 -15.21 1.29 9.05
C LEU A 500 -14.57 0.64 7.83
N GLU A 501 -14.00 -0.55 7.99
CA GLU A 501 -13.33 -1.27 6.91
C GLU A 501 -14.32 -1.69 5.81
N GLY A 502 -15.49 -2.20 6.16
CA GLY A 502 -16.54 -2.55 5.20
C GLY A 502 -17.02 -1.32 4.39
N ALA A 503 -17.24 -0.19 5.06
CA ALA A 503 -17.59 1.08 4.43
C ALA A 503 -16.49 1.57 3.48
N LEU A 504 -15.22 1.47 3.91
CA LEU A 504 -14.06 1.84 3.08
C LEU A 504 -14.01 0.98 1.82
N LYS A 505 -14.12 -0.35 1.94
CA LYS A 505 -14.11 -1.24 0.76
C LYS A 505 -15.22 -0.91 -0.23
N LEU A 506 -16.45 -0.69 0.24
CA LEU A 506 -17.55 -0.33 -0.64
C LEU A 506 -17.30 1.00 -1.35
N LYS A 507 -16.83 2.01 -0.63
CA LYS A 507 -16.50 3.35 -1.14
C LYS A 507 -15.43 3.31 -2.23
N GLU A 508 -14.33 2.61 -1.95
CA GLU A 508 -13.16 2.57 -2.83
C GLU A 508 -13.46 2.00 -4.21
N ILE A 509 -14.18 0.88 -4.28
CA ILE A 509 -14.30 0.10 -5.51
C ILE A 509 -15.64 0.27 -6.24
N SER A 510 -16.71 0.70 -5.55
CA SER A 510 -18.03 0.86 -6.15
C SER A 510 -18.49 2.31 -6.28
N TYR A 511 -17.75 3.25 -5.68
CA TYR A 511 -18.08 4.68 -5.62
C TYR A 511 -19.41 5.00 -4.91
N VAL A 512 -19.93 4.07 -4.13
CA VAL A 512 -21.05 4.29 -3.21
C VAL A 512 -20.52 5.11 -2.02
N HIS A 513 -21.20 6.18 -1.66
CA HIS A 513 -20.88 6.94 -0.46
C HIS A 513 -21.23 6.09 0.78
N ALA A 514 -20.25 5.45 1.37
CA ALA A 514 -20.43 4.57 2.51
C ALA A 514 -19.65 5.09 3.73
N GLU A 515 -20.28 5.07 4.89
CA GLU A 515 -19.68 5.53 6.14
C GLU A 515 -19.90 4.53 7.27
N GLY A 516 -18.85 4.35 8.09
CA GLY A 516 -18.88 3.50 9.28
C GLY A 516 -19.04 4.32 10.55
N TYR A 517 -19.90 3.88 11.47
CA TYR A 517 -20.13 4.54 12.75
C TYR A 517 -20.15 3.54 13.90
N PRO A 518 -19.72 3.95 15.12
CA PRO A 518 -20.13 3.25 16.33
C PRO A 518 -21.67 3.29 16.39
N ALA A 519 -22.33 2.13 16.50
CA ALA A 519 -23.79 2.09 16.37
C ALA A 519 -24.55 2.97 17.39
N ALA A 520 -23.95 3.24 18.55
CA ALA A 520 -24.53 4.18 19.52
C ALA A 520 -24.54 5.63 19.02
N GLU A 521 -23.49 6.03 18.26
CA GLU A 521 -23.34 7.39 17.73
C GLU A 521 -24.32 7.69 16.59
N MET A 522 -24.97 6.66 16.04
CA MET A 522 -26.04 6.85 15.06
C MET A 522 -27.09 7.87 15.53
N LYS A 523 -27.41 7.88 16.83
CA LYS A 523 -28.41 8.79 17.43
C LYS A 523 -27.99 10.25 17.46
N HIS A 524 -26.70 10.52 17.32
CA HIS A 524 -26.13 11.86 17.45
C HIS A 524 -25.92 12.56 16.09
N GLY A 525 -26.70 12.18 15.09
CA GLY A 525 -26.69 12.80 13.75
C GLY A 525 -27.06 11.84 12.63
N PRO A 526 -26.28 10.75 12.39
CA PRO A 526 -26.46 9.86 11.23
C PRO A 526 -27.85 9.24 11.08
N ILE A 527 -28.61 9.08 12.17
CA ILE A 527 -29.99 8.56 12.14
C ILE A 527 -30.93 9.40 11.28
N ALA A 528 -30.61 10.68 11.07
CA ALA A 528 -31.37 11.58 10.20
C ALA A 528 -31.31 11.18 8.71
N LEU A 529 -30.29 10.39 8.32
CA LEU A 529 -30.12 9.91 6.94
C LEU A 529 -30.91 8.64 6.65
N ILE A 530 -31.49 7.99 7.67
CA ILE A 530 -32.15 6.69 7.54
C ILE A 530 -33.57 6.88 6.99
N ASP A 531 -33.81 6.34 5.81
CA ASP A 531 -35.09 6.23 5.14
C ASP A 531 -35.20 4.88 4.39
N GLN A 532 -36.26 4.70 3.63
CA GLN A 532 -36.54 3.49 2.85
C GLN A 532 -35.54 3.23 1.69
N HIS A 533 -34.63 4.14 1.40
CA HIS A 533 -33.63 4.06 0.34
C HIS A 533 -32.21 3.92 0.90
N MET A 534 -32.04 3.90 2.24
CA MET A 534 -30.75 3.82 2.89
C MET A 534 -30.44 2.38 3.34
N PRO A 535 -29.55 1.64 2.66
CA PRO A 535 -29.01 0.40 3.17
C PRO A 535 -28.15 0.66 4.42
N VAL A 536 -28.45 -0.06 5.50
CA VAL A 536 -27.68 -0.03 6.75
C VAL A 536 -27.14 -1.42 7.01
N ILE A 537 -25.82 -1.55 6.91
CA ILE A 537 -25.11 -2.80 7.15
C ILE A 537 -24.71 -2.84 8.63
N VAL A 538 -25.23 -3.81 9.39
CA VAL A 538 -25.02 -3.90 10.83
C VAL A 538 -24.25 -5.18 11.19
N ILE A 539 -23.08 -5.04 11.84
CA ILE A 539 -22.32 -6.17 12.35
C ILE A 539 -22.89 -6.52 13.74
N ALA A 540 -23.72 -7.56 13.81
CA ALA A 540 -24.53 -7.90 14.98
C ALA A 540 -24.25 -9.34 15.47
N THR A 541 -22.97 -9.70 15.60
CA THR A 541 -22.55 -10.96 16.19
C THR A 541 -22.70 -10.98 17.70
N LYS A 542 -22.88 -12.16 18.30
CA LYS A 542 -23.12 -12.35 19.73
C LYS A 542 -21.88 -12.00 20.54
N ASP A 543 -22.01 -10.94 21.35
CA ASP A 543 -21.00 -10.44 22.27
C ASP A 543 -21.68 -9.77 23.48
N ALA A 544 -20.91 -9.13 24.35
CA ALA A 544 -21.41 -8.43 25.54
C ALA A 544 -22.35 -7.24 25.21
N VAL A 545 -22.32 -6.72 23.99
CA VAL A 545 -23.15 -5.58 23.55
C VAL A 545 -24.27 -5.98 22.58
N TYR A 546 -24.53 -7.28 22.42
CA TYR A 546 -25.53 -7.83 21.50
C TYR A 546 -26.92 -7.23 21.66
N GLU A 547 -27.44 -7.10 22.91
CA GLU A 547 -28.74 -6.49 23.16
C GLU A 547 -28.77 -5.00 22.79
N LYS A 548 -27.64 -4.32 22.88
CA LYS A 548 -27.54 -2.89 22.51
C LYS A 548 -27.56 -2.73 20.99
N ILE A 549 -26.87 -3.60 20.23
CA ILE A 549 -26.91 -3.58 18.77
C ILE A 549 -28.31 -3.99 18.24
N THR A 550 -28.98 -4.93 18.92
CA THR A 550 -30.37 -5.30 18.64
C THR A 550 -31.30 -4.08 18.73
N SER A 551 -31.16 -3.27 19.79
CA SER A 551 -31.94 -2.04 19.95
C SER A 551 -31.66 -1.04 18.83
N ASN A 552 -30.39 -0.90 18.39
CA ASN A 552 -30.06 -0.04 17.26
C ASN A 552 -30.72 -0.52 15.94
N ILE A 553 -30.77 -1.82 15.70
CA ILE A 553 -31.48 -2.40 14.56
C ILE A 553 -32.98 -2.06 14.58
N GLN A 554 -33.62 -2.15 15.75
CA GLN A 554 -35.03 -1.78 15.91
C GLN A 554 -35.29 -0.29 15.61
N GLU A 555 -34.36 0.59 15.97
CA GLU A 555 -34.42 2.03 15.69
C GLU A 555 -34.33 2.32 14.20
N ILE A 556 -33.48 1.56 13.45
CA ILE A 556 -33.38 1.63 11.99
C ILE A 556 -34.69 1.13 11.36
N LYS A 557 -35.18 -0.01 11.81
CA LYS A 557 -36.43 -0.61 11.31
C LYS A 557 -37.64 0.32 11.46
N ALA A 558 -37.73 1.04 12.62
CA ALA A 558 -38.77 2.02 12.87
C ALA A 558 -38.77 3.19 11.87
N ARG A 559 -37.64 3.43 11.18
CA ARG A 559 -37.47 4.47 10.14
C ARG A 559 -37.49 3.91 8.72
N LYS A 560 -37.84 2.63 8.58
CA LYS A 560 -37.92 1.90 7.30
C LYS A 560 -36.57 1.79 6.55
N GLY A 561 -35.43 1.89 7.25
CA GLY A 561 -34.12 1.64 6.64
C GLY A 561 -33.97 0.20 6.18
N ILE A 562 -33.24 -0.05 5.11
CA ILE A 562 -32.95 -1.38 4.58
C ILE A 562 -31.85 -2.01 5.45
N ILE A 563 -32.15 -3.10 6.16
CA ILE A 563 -31.26 -3.68 7.15
C ILE A 563 -30.57 -4.94 6.58
N VAL A 564 -29.25 -4.86 6.46
CA VAL A 564 -28.38 -6.00 6.10
C VAL A 564 -27.51 -6.34 7.30
N SER A 565 -27.66 -7.50 7.90
CA SER A 565 -26.94 -7.84 9.14
C SER A 565 -25.91 -8.94 8.93
N VAL A 566 -24.73 -8.80 9.58
CA VAL A 566 -23.78 -9.90 9.79
C VAL A 566 -24.08 -10.51 11.14
N VAL A 567 -24.45 -11.80 11.16
CA VAL A 567 -24.94 -12.50 12.36
C VAL A 567 -24.23 -13.83 12.56
N ASN A 568 -24.19 -14.35 13.78
CA ASN A 568 -23.71 -15.72 13.99
C ASN A 568 -24.70 -16.74 13.41
N SER A 569 -24.17 -17.84 12.88
CA SER A 569 -24.99 -18.94 12.37
C SER A 569 -26.02 -19.40 13.41
N GLY A 570 -27.30 -19.50 12.97
CA GLY A 570 -28.41 -19.88 13.84
C GLY A 570 -29.00 -18.75 14.71
N ASP A 571 -28.64 -17.49 14.47
CA ASP A 571 -29.26 -16.36 15.16
C ASP A 571 -30.63 -16.01 14.53
N SER A 572 -31.71 -16.46 15.16
CA SER A 572 -33.08 -16.17 14.70
C SER A 572 -33.52 -14.75 15.03
N LYS A 573 -33.09 -14.19 16.18
CA LYS A 573 -33.56 -12.89 16.70
C LYS A 573 -33.21 -11.72 15.77
N ILE A 574 -31.95 -11.59 15.41
CA ILE A 574 -31.52 -10.52 14.49
C ILE A 574 -32.02 -10.80 13.06
N LYS A 575 -32.10 -12.08 12.66
CA LYS A 575 -32.60 -12.47 11.35
C LYS A 575 -34.04 -12.03 11.11
N GLU A 576 -34.92 -12.12 12.11
CA GLU A 576 -36.31 -11.63 12.05
C GLU A 576 -36.42 -10.10 12.00
N LEU A 577 -35.41 -9.40 12.48
CA LEU A 577 -35.36 -7.94 12.46
C LEU A 577 -34.80 -7.37 11.16
N SER A 578 -34.02 -8.16 10.41
CA SER A 578 -33.28 -7.75 9.23
C SER A 578 -34.02 -8.11 7.94
N ASP A 579 -33.80 -7.32 6.88
CA ASP A 579 -34.32 -7.64 5.55
C ASP A 579 -33.50 -8.78 4.92
N THR A 580 -32.19 -8.81 5.22
CA THR A 580 -31.30 -9.90 4.80
C THR A 580 -30.11 -10.04 5.76
N CYS A 581 -29.49 -11.23 5.80
CA CYS A 581 -28.38 -11.54 6.69
C CYS A 581 -27.26 -12.32 6.03
N PHE A 582 -26.03 -12.03 6.46
CA PHE A 582 -24.86 -12.87 6.27
C PHE A 582 -24.59 -13.66 7.55
N GLU A 583 -24.64 -14.98 7.47
CA GLU A 583 -24.35 -15.84 8.62
C GLU A 583 -22.84 -16.17 8.66
N VAL A 584 -22.21 -15.95 9.82
CA VAL A 584 -20.80 -16.26 10.07
C VAL A 584 -20.66 -17.24 11.24
N PRO A 585 -19.64 -18.11 11.26
CA PRO A 585 -19.37 -18.98 12.39
C PRO A 585 -18.99 -18.18 13.63
N SER A 586 -19.24 -18.77 14.82
CA SER A 586 -18.87 -18.17 16.09
C SER A 586 -17.39 -18.40 16.41
N THR A 587 -16.75 -17.43 17.04
CA THR A 587 -15.39 -17.51 17.57
C THR A 587 -15.29 -16.63 18.83
N LEU A 588 -14.09 -16.52 19.44
CA LEU A 588 -13.85 -15.56 20.50
C LEU A 588 -14.13 -14.13 20.02
N THR A 589 -14.77 -13.31 20.85
CA THR A 589 -15.26 -11.98 20.48
C THR A 589 -14.17 -11.11 19.82
N PHE A 590 -12.96 -11.10 20.38
CA PHE A 590 -11.86 -10.32 19.86
C PHE A 590 -11.20 -10.90 18.58
N LEU A 591 -11.54 -12.13 18.19
CA LEU A 591 -11.15 -12.75 16.91
C LEU A 591 -12.23 -12.59 15.83
N SER A 592 -13.46 -12.26 16.22
CA SER A 592 -14.59 -12.11 15.30
C SER A 592 -14.36 -11.09 14.18
N PRO A 593 -13.56 -9.99 14.36
CA PRO A 593 -13.24 -9.07 13.27
C PRO A 593 -12.68 -9.74 12.02
N ILE A 594 -11.83 -10.77 12.18
CA ILE A 594 -11.21 -11.50 11.06
C ILE A 594 -12.27 -12.24 10.24
N VAL A 595 -13.29 -12.79 10.90
CA VAL A 595 -14.37 -13.55 10.25
C VAL A 595 -15.44 -12.62 9.71
N ASN A 596 -15.82 -11.58 10.48
CA ASN A 596 -16.93 -10.69 10.16
C ASN A 596 -16.64 -9.74 8.98
N VAL A 597 -15.38 -9.46 8.69
CA VAL A 597 -15.00 -8.60 7.55
C VAL A 597 -15.17 -9.31 6.20
N ILE A 598 -15.07 -10.63 6.15
CA ILE A 598 -15.11 -11.40 4.90
C ILE A 598 -16.40 -11.17 4.09
N PRO A 599 -17.61 -11.29 4.66
CA PRO A 599 -18.83 -11.01 3.91
C PRO A 599 -18.92 -9.56 3.44
N LEU A 600 -18.31 -8.61 4.17
CA LEU A 600 -18.30 -7.18 3.78
C LEU A 600 -17.37 -6.92 2.59
N GLN A 601 -16.22 -7.60 2.53
CA GLN A 601 -15.32 -7.54 1.38
C GLN A 601 -15.98 -8.13 0.13
N LEU A 602 -16.62 -9.30 0.24
CA LEU A 602 -17.38 -9.91 -0.86
C LEU A 602 -18.56 -9.04 -1.28
N LEU A 603 -19.28 -8.45 -0.32
CA LEU A 603 -20.37 -7.51 -0.60
C LEU A 603 -19.89 -6.33 -1.45
N ALA A 604 -18.82 -5.68 -1.02
CA ALA A 604 -18.23 -4.55 -1.74
C ALA A 604 -17.79 -4.95 -3.17
N TYR A 605 -17.10 -6.10 -3.29
CA TYR A 605 -16.68 -6.66 -4.58
C TYR A 605 -17.87 -6.86 -5.53
N HIS A 606 -18.90 -7.59 -5.10
CA HIS A 606 -20.04 -7.90 -5.96
C HIS A 606 -20.90 -6.68 -6.31
N VAL A 607 -21.02 -5.70 -5.40
CA VAL A 607 -21.65 -4.41 -5.70
C VAL A 607 -20.87 -3.68 -6.80
N ALA A 608 -19.55 -3.63 -6.70
CA ALA A 608 -18.69 -2.96 -7.68
C ALA A 608 -18.77 -3.62 -9.06
N VAL A 609 -18.70 -4.96 -9.12
CA VAL A 609 -18.87 -5.72 -10.38
C VAL A 609 -20.23 -5.46 -11.00
N LYS A 610 -21.32 -5.50 -10.20
CA LYS A 610 -22.68 -5.23 -10.67
C LYS A 610 -22.85 -3.81 -11.21
N ARG A 611 -22.09 -2.85 -10.67
CA ARG A 611 -22.07 -1.44 -11.14
C ARG A 611 -21.15 -1.23 -12.35
N GLY A 612 -20.43 -2.27 -12.82
CA GLY A 612 -19.48 -2.16 -13.93
C GLY A 612 -18.20 -1.38 -13.59
N CYS A 613 -17.84 -1.31 -12.31
CA CYS A 613 -16.65 -0.62 -11.85
C CYS A 613 -15.38 -1.48 -12.06
N ASN A 614 -14.23 -0.84 -12.27
CA ASN A 614 -12.94 -1.53 -12.26
C ASN A 614 -12.53 -1.81 -10.79
N VAL A 615 -12.62 -3.07 -10.38
CA VAL A 615 -12.42 -3.49 -9.00
C VAL A 615 -10.95 -3.48 -8.60
N ASP A 616 -10.06 -3.93 -9.51
CA ASP A 616 -8.63 -4.04 -9.22
C ASP A 616 -7.92 -2.68 -9.25
N GLN A 617 -8.44 -1.77 -10.08
CA GLN A 617 -7.87 -0.44 -10.31
C GLN A 617 -8.99 0.62 -10.31
N PRO A 618 -9.56 0.93 -9.15
CA PRO A 618 -10.57 1.96 -9.05
C PRO A 618 -9.99 3.34 -9.38
N ARG A 619 -10.83 4.22 -9.94
CA ARG A 619 -10.40 5.57 -10.32
C ARG A 619 -9.86 6.34 -9.11
N ASN A 620 -8.85 7.17 -9.34
CA ASN A 620 -8.25 8.07 -8.35
C ASN A 620 -7.62 7.38 -7.13
N LEU A 621 -7.36 6.08 -7.20
CA LEU A 621 -6.71 5.33 -6.13
C LEU A 621 -5.48 4.58 -6.64
N ALA A 622 -4.49 4.42 -5.77
CA ALA A 622 -3.32 3.58 -5.96
C ALA A 622 -3.18 2.58 -4.81
N LYS A 623 -2.48 1.46 -5.09
CA LYS A 623 -2.21 0.43 -4.07
C LYS A 623 -1.37 0.96 -2.92
N SER A 624 -0.45 1.88 -3.18
CA SER A 624 0.45 2.44 -2.17
C SER A 624 0.74 3.91 -2.47
N VAL A 625 0.62 4.76 -1.46
CA VAL A 625 0.92 6.20 -1.53
C VAL A 625 2.34 6.39 -0.99
N THR A 626 3.31 6.68 -1.87
CA THR A 626 4.74 6.76 -1.51
C THR A 626 5.31 8.16 -1.59
N VAL A 627 4.49 9.15 -1.87
CA VAL A 627 4.81 10.58 -1.87
C VAL A 627 3.70 11.34 -1.15
N GLU A 628 4.04 12.49 -0.59
CA GLU A 628 3.09 13.41 0.07
C GLU A 628 2.49 14.41 -0.91
#